data_cec9adb01206f4ad9474bd6258d7f155
#
_entry.id   cec9adb01206f4ad9474bd6258d7f155
#
_cell.length_a   1.000
_cell.length_b   1.000
_cell.length_c   1.000
_cell.angle_alpha   90.00
_cell.angle_beta   90.00
_cell.angle_gamma   90.00
#
_symmetry.space_group_name_H-M   'P 1'
#
loop_
_entity.id
_entity.type
_entity.pdbx_description
1 polymer ?
#
loop_
_entity_poly.entity_id
_entity_poly.type
_entity_poly.pdbx_seq_one_letter_code
_entity_poly.pdbx_strand_id
1 'polypeptide(L)'
;MARPFQKTLARSLLVAAATVLVAGATSAQPAAKPPVAAAKKTATPKKADAAPAPKPPPPPLADVLTGAAKDEYIGGKMLYETKDFANALVKFRKAYSLTPEPRLLKNIAVCEKDLRHYSRALALLEEYRGKAGDAITPEEEESLKALEAALRTLTSEVTLVVSEADARVSVDGEPIGTAPIAKPVRMDVGERKITVEKQGYKPLEIKKTIDGGTSLTLVAKLERDWRRGRIVIEAGPKDLIAIDGKVMGLGRYEGYVQTGGHSVRVSAPGMAVYQNEVVVQDGETRRVPITLNPLPAPSDTSKWLWIGGGVLLAAGAAIGGAVLFRPTEVPPIDGTIGTVPLSFGGRR
;
A
#
# COMPACT_ATOMS: atom_id res chain seq x y z
N MET A 1 -36.88 -43.82 22.53
CA MET A 1 -38.19 -43.91 21.81
C MET A 1 -38.08 -43.07 20.54
N ALA A 2 -38.26 -43.75 19.44
CA ALA A 2 -38.82 -43.41 18.13
C ALA A 2 -38.02 -42.48 17.21
N ARG A 3 -37.31 -43.06 16.27
CA ARG A 3 -37.22 -42.69 14.79
C ARG A 3 -38.65 -42.86 14.19
N PRO A 4 -38.92 -42.56 12.91
CA PRO A 4 -38.12 -42.18 11.72
C PRO A 4 -38.85 -41.13 10.82
N PHE A 5 -38.31 -40.66 9.69
CA PHE A 5 -38.76 -41.03 8.33
C PHE A 5 -37.96 -40.33 7.23
N GLN A 6 -37.44 -41.17 6.37
CA GLN A 6 -36.93 -40.86 5.02
C GLN A 6 -38.05 -40.33 4.10
N LYS A 7 -37.71 -39.57 3.07
CA LYS A 7 -38.14 -39.85 1.69
C LYS A 7 -37.26 -39.08 0.67
N THR A 8 -36.53 -39.87 -0.05
CA THR A 8 -36.01 -39.74 -1.40
C THR A 8 -37.05 -39.27 -2.41
N LEU A 9 -36.64 -38.40 -3.35
CA LEU A 9 -37.22 -38.35 -4.69
C LEU A 9 -36.15 -37.85 -5.68
N ALA A 10 -35.59 -38.81 -6.41
CA ALA A 10 -34.89 -38.64 -7.68
C ALA A 10 -35.88 -38.20 -8.75
N ARG A 11 -35.53 -37.23 -9.56
CA ARG A 11 -36.16 -36.98 -10.86
C ARG A 11 -35.06 -36.76 -11.90
N SER A 12 -34.84 -37.87 -12.62
CA SER A 12 -34.22 -37.92 -13.95
C SER A 12 -35.05 -37.13 -14.94
N LEU A 13 -34.42 -36.26 -15.71
CA LEU A 13 -35.01 -35.72 -16.95
C LEU A 13 -34.06 -35.99 -18.10
N LEU A 14 -34.52 -36.91 -18.94
CA LEU A 14 -34.04 -37.22 -20.29
C LEU A 14 -34.12 -35.94 -21.14
N VAL A 15 -33.06 -35.60 -21.86
CA VAL A 15 -33.12 -34.68 -23.00
C VAL A 15 -32.88 -35.50 -24.26
N ALA A 16 -33.92 -35.58 -25.09
CA ALA A 16 -33.93 -36.19 -26.39
C ALA A 16 -33.13 -35.37 -27.41
N ALA A 17 -32.25 -36.04 -28.13
CA ALA A 17 -31.59 -35.52 -29.30
C ALA A 17 -32.54 -35.56 -30.49
N ALA A 18 -32.81 -34.43 -31.11
CA ALA A 18 -33.50 -34.35 -32.40
C ALA A 18 -32.47 -34.14 -33.51
N THR A 19 -32.16 -35.18 -34.21
CA THR A 19 -31.46 -35.21 -35.51
C THR A 19 -32.41 -34.76 -36.60
N VAL A 20 -32.13 -33.62 -37.25
CA VAL A 20 -32.81 -33.23 -38.48
C VAL A 20 -31.90 -33.58 -39.67
N LEU A 21 -32.32 -34.58 -40.42
CA LEU A 21 -31.78 -34.94 -41.72
C LEU A 21 -32.46 -34.04 -42.77
N VAL A 22 -31.74 -33.21 -43.53
CA VAL A 22 -32.25 -32.57 -44.73
C VAL A 22 -31.51 -33.14 -45.94
N ALA A 23 -32.30 -33.83 -46.73
CA ALA A 23 -31.89 -34.47 -47.98
C ALA A 23 -31.61 -33.43 -49.07
N GLY A 24 -30.69 -33.79 -49.93
CA GLY A 24 -30.22 -33.01 -51.06
C GLY A 24 -31.24 -32.81 -52.15
N ALA A 25 -31.07 -31.75 -52.89
CA ALA A 25 -31.57 -31.61 -54.22
C ALA A 25 -30.46 -31.06 -55.11
N THR A 26 -29.93 -31.93 -55.93
CA THR A 26 -29.15 -31.70 -57.13
C THR A 26 -30.01 -31.00 -58.16
N SER A 27 -29.63 -29.83 -58.64
CA SER A 27 -30.15 -29.32 -59.91
C SER A 27 -28.99 -28.89 -60.82
N ALA A 28 -29.07 -29.46 -62.01
CA ALA A 28 -28.09 -29.36 -63.07
C ALA A 28 -27.96 -27.96 -63.69
N GLN A 29 -26.77 -27.71 -64.09
CA GLN A 29 -26.31 -26.59 -64.91
C GLN A 29 -26.85 -26.74 -66.37
N PRO A 30 -27.08 -25.63 -67.05
CA PRO A 30 -26.78 -25.59 -68.47
C PRO A 30 -25.73 -24.57 -68.81
N ALA A 31 -24.79 -25.01 -69.62
CA ALA A 31 -23.72 -24.26 -70.24
C ALA A 31 -24.29 -23.18 -71.20
N ALA A 32 -23.72 -21.97 -71.13
CA ALA A 32 -23.87 -20.96 -72.15
C ALA A 32 -22.47 -20.44 -72.56
N LYS A 33 -22.32 -20.36 -73.87
CA LYS A 33 -21.17 -19.98 -74.69
C LYS A 33 -20.65 -18.54 -74.38
N PRO A 34 -19.36 -18.25 -74.69
CA PRO A 34 -18.78 -16.94 -74.54
C PRO A 34 -19.07 -16.01 -75.69
N PRO A 35 -19.16 -14.67 -75.47
CA PRO A 35 -18.96 -13.69 -76.52
C PRO A 35 -17.61 -12.98 -76.38
N VAL A 36 -16.93 -13.03 -77.44
CA VAL A 36 -16.02 -12.17 -78.19
C VAL A 36 -15.51 -10.86 -77.46
N ALA A 37 -14.22 -10.71 -77.63
CA ALA A 37 -13.32 -9.65 -77.24
C ALA A 37 -13.84 -8.22 -77.56
N ALA A 38 -13.64 -7.34 -76.57
CA ALA A 38 -13.56 -5.88 -76.81
C ALA A 38 -12.45 -5.29 -75.96
N ALA A 39 -11.47 -4.75 -76.68
CA ALA A 39 -10.57 -3.64 -76.39
C ALA A 39 -9.95 -3.46 -75.00
N LYS A 40 -8.67 -3.76 -74.93
CA LYS A 40 -7.69 -3.18 -73.98
C LYS A 40 -7.83 -1.68 -73.83
N LYS A 41 -8.26 -1.23 -72.61
CA LYS A 41 -7.82 0.04 -72.09
C LYS A 41 -6.73 -0.26 -71.05
N THR A 42 -5.50 0.11 -71.40
CA THR A 42 -4.35 0.12 -70.51
C THR A 42 -4.65 1.01 -69.32
N ALA A 43 -5.01 0.42 -68.20
CA ALA A 43 -5.00 1.11 -66.92
C ALA A 43 -3.55 1.10 -66.40
N THR A 44 -2.96 2.27 -66.30
CA THR A 44 -1.70 2.56 -65.61
C THR A 44 -1.73 1.89 -64.23
N PRO A 45 -0.70 1.13 -63.83
CA PRO A 45 -0.70 0.56 -62.47
C PRO A 45 -0.63 1.72 -61.46
N LYS A 46 -1.69 1.90 -60.69
CA LYS A 46 -1.68 2.74 -59.48
C LYS A 46 -0.54 2.26 -58.63
N LYS A 47 0.50 3.10 -58.47
CA LYS A 47 1.64 2.89 -57.57
C LYS A 47 1.03 2.46 -56.23
N ALA A 48 1.19 1.18 -55.89
CA ALA A 48 0.87 0.68 -54.57
C ALA A 48 1.69 1.51 -53.60
N ASP A 49 1.04 2.19 -52.69
CA ASP A 49 1.71 2.84 -51.58
C ASP A 49 2.54 1.79 -50.87
N ALA A 50 3.86 1.90 -51.07
CA ALA A 50 4.82 1.04 -50.40
C ALA A 50 4.59 1.23 -48.89
N ALA A 51 4.24 0.15 -48.20
CA ALA A 51 4.22 0.12 -46.75
C ALA A 51 5.53 0.73 -46.25
N PRO A 52 5.52 1.61 -45.25
CA PRO A 52 6.72 2.23 -44.73
C PRO A 52 7.71 1.11 -44.34
N ALA A 53 8.96 1.25 -44.81
CA ALA A 53 10.03 0.29 -44.52
C ALA A 53 10.11 0.09 -42.99
N PRO A 54 10.29 -1.15 -42.51
CA PRO A 54 10.37 -1.42 -41.06
C PRO A 54 11.52 -0.56 -40.47
N LYS A 55 11.21 0.17 -39.40
CA LYS A 55 12.22 0.95 -38.68
C LYS A 55 13.30 0.00 -38.19
N PRO A 56 14.62 0.40 -38.27
CA PRO A 56 15.68 -0.43 -37.73
C PRO A 56 15.46 -0.70 -36.24
N PRO A 57 15.80 -1.90 -35.77
CA PRO A 57 15.63 -2.23 -34.36
C PRO A 57 16.43 -1.24 -33.48
N PRO A 58 15.89 -0.81 -32.33
CA PRO A 58 16.59 0.11 -31.44
C PRO A 58 17.90 -0.53 -30.94
N PRO A 59 18.94 0.28 -30.69
CA PRO A 59 20.22 -0.24 -30.18
C PRO A 59 20.03 -0.96 -28.83
N PRO A 60 20.89 -1.95 -28.52
CA PRO A 60 20.83 -2.64 -27.23
C PRO A 60 20.83 -1.67 -26.04
N LEU A 61 20.05 -1.96 -24.99
CA LEU A 61 19.92 -1.08 -23.84
C LEU A 61 21.27 -0.83 -23.14
N ALA A 62 22.15 -1.82 -23.13
CA ALA A 62 23.51 -1.70 -22.59
C ALA A 62 24.39 -0.67 -23.34
N ASP A 63 24.07 -0.35 -24.59
CA ASP A 63 24.82 0.63 -25.39
C ASP A 63 24.27 2.05 -25.23
N VAL A 64 23.03 2.15 -24.79
CA VAL A 64 22.36 3.44 -24.52
C VAL A 64 22.66 3.95 -23.12
N LEU A 65 22.74 3.02 -22.16
CA LEU A 65 23.06 3.36 -20.77
C LEU A 65 24.57 3.60 -20.60
N THR A 66 24.92 4.58 -19.75
CA THR A 66 26.31 4.93 -19.45
C THR A 66 26.56 4.99 -17.94
N GLY A 67 27.82 4.87 -17.53
CA GLY A 67 28.24 5.01 -16.14
C GLY A 67 27.47 4.10 -15.17
N ALA A 68 27.14 4.61 -14.00
CA ALA A 68 26.48 3.86 -12.94
C ALA A 68 25.14 3.24 -13.36
N ALA A 69 24.39 3.87 -14.27
CA ALA A 69 23.12 3.31 -14.76
C ALA A 69 23.35 2.03 -15.56
N LYS A 70 24.42 1.97 -16.35
CA LYS A 70 24.82 0.77 -17.09
C LYS A 70 25.23 -0.35 -16.15
N ASP A 71 26.03 -0.03 -15.12
CA ASP A 71 26.51 -1.02 -14.15
C ASP A 71 25.34 -1.63 -13.36
N GLU A 72 24.39 -0.79 -12.93
CA GLU A 72 23.17 -1.26 -12.25
C GLU A 72 22.30 -2.11 -13.17
N TYR A 73 22.16 -1.75 -14.45
CA TYR A 73 21.43 -2.55 -15.43
C TYR A 73 22.07 -3.93 -15.66
N ILE A 74 23.40 -3.97 -15.85
CA ILE A 74 24.13 -5.24 -16.04
C ILE A 74 24.00 -6.12 -14.81
N GLY A 75 24.19 -5.54 -13.59
CA GLY A 75 23.99 -6.25 -12.34
C GLY A 75 22.56 -6.79 -12.18
N GLY A 76 21.56 -6.00 -12.56
CA GLY A 76 20.16 -6.42 -12.56
C GLY A 76 19.91 -7.60 -13.51
N LYS A 77 20.51 -7.58 -14.70
CA LYS A 77 20.39 -8.66 -15.67
C LYS A 77 21.01 -9.97 -15.15
N MET A 78 22.19 -9.91 -14.55
CA MET A 78 22.85 -11.09 -13.94
C MET A 78 21.98 -11.71 -12.82
N LEU A 79 21.42 -10.87 -11.95
CA LEU A 79 20.53 -11.31 -10.88
C LEU A 79 19.23 -11.92 -11.43
N TYR A 80 18.68 -11.35 -12.49
CA TYR A 80 17.51 -11.91 -13.16
C TYR A 80 17.80 -13.30 -13.76
N GLU A 81 18.93 -13.49 -14.40
CA GLU A 81 19.36 -14.78 -14.96
C GLU A 81 19.53 -15.86 -13.86
N THR A 82 19.97 -15.47 -12.66
CA THR A 82 20.03 -16.35 -11.48
C THR A 82 18.70 -16.50 -10.74
N LYS A 83 17.61 -15.94 -11.27
CA LYS A 83 16.25 -15.92 -10.68
C LYS A 83 16.14 -15.17 -9.35
N ASP A 84 17.08 -14.32 -9.04
CA ASP A 84 16.98 -13.40 -7.91
C ASP A 84 16.21 -12.14 -8.35
N PHE A 85 14.90 -12.33 -8.57
CA PHE A 85 14.04 -11.28 -9.12
C PHE A 85 13.89 -10.08 -8.18
N ALA A 86 13.97 -10.29 -6.88
CA ALA A 86 13.84 -9.22 -5.89
C ALA A 86 15.04 -8.26 -5.96
N ASN A 87 16.26 -8.77 -5.99
CA ASN A 87 17.45 -7.95 -6.10
C ASN A 87 17.62 -7.41 -7.52
N ALA A 88 17.24 -8.16 -8.57
CA ALA A 88 17.19 -7.66 -9.94
C ALA A 88 16.27 -6.43 -10.06
N LEU A 89 15.09 -6.48 -9.43
CA LEU A 89 14.14 -5.37 -9.37
C LEU A 89 14.76 -4.11 -8.75
N VAL A 90 15.46 -4.25 -7.63
CA VAL A 90 16.17 -3.13 -6.97
C VAL A 90 17.19 -2.49 -7.92
N LYS A 91 17.97 -3.32 -8.61
CA LYS A 91 18.99 -2.88 -9.57
C LYS A 91 18.38 -2.15 -10.76
N PHE A 92 17.34 -2.71 -11.40
CA PHE A 92 16.67 -2.06 -12.52
C PHE A 92 15.98 -0.75 -12.13
N ARG A 93 15.35 -0.68 -10.95
CA ARG A 93 14.79 0.58 -10.41
C ARG A 93 15.88 1.62 -10.18
N LYS A 94 17.04 1.21 -9.69
CA LYS A 94 18.19 2.10 -9.50
C LYS A 94 18.71 2.60 -10.85
N ALA A 95 18.87 1.73 -11.84
CA ALA A 95 19.25 2.12 -13.20
C ALA A 95 18.26 3.14 -13.78
N TYR A 96 16.94 2.91 -13.60
CA TYR A 96 15.90 3.81 -14.07
C TYR A 96 15.91 5.16 -13.35
N SER A 97 16.22 5.18 -12.05
CA SER A 97 16.35 6.44 -11.29
C SER A 97 17.54 7.30 -11.73
N LEU A 98 18.60 6.67 -12.20
CA LEU A 98 19.81 7.35 -12.72
C LEU A 98 19.62 7.83 -14.15
N THR A 99 19.00 7.01 -15.00
CA THR A 99 18.69 7.32 -16.39
C THR A 99 17.28 6.82 -16.70
N PRO A 100 16.29 7.72 -16.82
CA PRO A 100 14.89 7.36 -17.07
C PRO A 100 14.67 6.85 -18.51
N GLU A 101 15.34 5.76 -18.88
CA GLU A 101 15.18 5.09 -20.18
C GLU A 101 13.91 4.22 -20.14
N PRO A 102 12.91 4.45 -21.01
CA PRO A 102 11.63 3.75 -20.95
C PRO A 102 11.74 2.23 -20.98
N ARG A 103 12.70 1.66 -21.73
CA ARG A 103 12.90 0.21 -21.83
C ARG A 103 13.27 -0.46 -20.51
N LEU A 104 13.79 0.30 -19.53
CA LEU A 104 14.01 -0.22 -18.17
C LEU A 104 12.70 -0.54 -17.46
N LEU A 105 11.61 0.17 -17.76
CA LEU A 105 10.28 -0.14 -17.21
C LEU A 105 9.82 -1.54 -17.59
N LYS A 106 10.14 -1.98 -18.81
CA LYS A 106 9.85 -3.35 -19.24
C LYS A 106 10.61 -4.39 -18.40
N ASN A 107 11.91 -4.15 -18.12
CA ASN A 107 12.69 -5.05 -17.26
C ASN A 107 12.13 -5.07 -15.82
N ILE A 108 11.74 -3.91 -15.29
CA ILE A 108 11.10 -3.79 -13.97
C ILE A 108 9.77 -4.56 -13.99
N ALA A 109 8.94 -4.39 -15.03
CA ALA A 109 7.65 -5.09 -15.15
C ALA A 109 7.80 -6.61 -15.19
N VAL A 110 8.83 -7.12 -15.88
CA VAL A 110 9.11 -8.56 -15.91
C VAL A 110 9.51 -9.07 -14.54
N CYS A 111 10.37 -8.35 -13.79
CA CYS A 111 10.68 -8.72 -12.42
C CYS A 111 9.44 -8.72 -11.50
N GLU A 112 8.58 -7.69 -11.59
CA GLU A 112 7.34 -7.64 -10.82
C GLU A 112 6.42 -8.81 -11.16
N LYS A 113 6.29 -9.19 -12.45
CA LYS A 113 5.55 -10.36 -12.91
C LYS A 113 6.08 -11.65 -12.26
N ASP A 114 7.40 -11.85 -12.25
CA ASP A 114 8.02 -13.05 -11.71
C ASP A 114 7.95 -13.10 -10.18
N LEU A 115 7.81 -11.95 -9.52
CA LEU A 115 7.47 -11.80 -8.10
C LEU A 115 5.96 -11.92 -7.81
N ARG A 116 5.14 -12.18 -8.83
CA ARG A 116 3.67 -12.28 -8.75
C ARG A 116 2.94 -10.98 -8.41
N HIS A 117 3.56 -9.85 -8.64
CA HIS A 117 2.94 -8.53 -8.52
C HIS A 117 2.36 -8.11 -9.88
N TYR A 118 1.34 -8.81 -10.34
CA TYR A 118 0.82 -8.70 -11.71
C TYR A 118 0.21 -7.33 -12.00
N SER A 119 -0.48 -6.74 -11.02
CA SER A 119 -1.08 -5.41 -11.13
C SER A 119 -0.03 -4.31 -11.31
N ARG A 120 1.10 -4.43 -10.62
CA ARG A 120 2.24 -3.52 -10.77
C ARG A 120 2.94 -3.71 -12.12
N ALA A 121 3.10 -4.97 -12.55
CA ALA A 121 3.65 -5.26 -13.85
C ALA A 121 2.81 -4.63 -14.97
N LEU A 122 1.48 -4.75 -14.92
CA LEU A 122 0.57 -4.11 -15.86
C LEU A 122 0.72 -2.59 -15.88
N ALA A 123 0.75 -1.94 -14.72
CA ALA A 123 0.91 -0.49 -14.63
C ALA A 123 2.25 -0.02 -15.25
N LEU A 124 3.33 -0.78 -15.04
CA LEU A 124 4.64 -0.50 -15.62
C LEU A 124 4.67 -0.68 -17.14
N LEU A 125 3.96 -1.68 -17.69
CA LEU A 125 3.84 -1.87 -19.12
C LEU A 125 3.00 -0.74 -19.77
N GLU A 126 1.93 -0.29 -19.11
CA GLU A 126 1.14 0.86 -19.54
C GLU A 126 2.01 2.15 -19.53
N GLU A 127 2.81 2.35 -18.48
CA GLU A 127 3.77 3.46 -18.38
C GLU A 127 4.85 3.38 -19.48
N TYR A 128 5.41 2.18 -19.71
CA TYR A 128 6.36 1.94 -20.79
C TYR A 128 5.79 2.34 -22.14
N ARG A 129 4.58 1.87 -22.47
CA ARG A 129 3.89 2.18 -23.70
C ARG A 129 3.68 3.69 -23.87
N GLY A 130 3.26 4.38 -22.82
CA GLY A 130 3.06 5.82 -22.83
C GLY A 130 4.35 6.62 -23.06
N LYS A 131 5.49 6.13 -22.54
CA LYS A 131 6.80 6.81 -22.67
C LYS A 131 7.57 6.44 -23.92
N ALA A 132 7.48 5.20 -24.37
CA ALA A 132 8.18 4.73 -25.56
C ALA A 132 7.48 5.14 -26.87
N GLY A 133 6.13 5.24 -26.85
CA GLY A 133 5.34 5.71 -27.97
C GLY A 133 5.74 5.05 -29.31
N ASP A 134 6.08 5.88 -30.31
CA ASP A 134 6.45 5.44 -31.66
C ASP A 134 7.79 4.65 -31.74
N ALA A 135 8.52 4.53 -30.64
CA ALA A 135 9.75 3.72 -30.59
C ALA A 135 9.46 2.22 -30.44
N ILE A 136 8.23 1.84 -30.12
CA ILE A 136 7.80 0.44 -30.02
C ILE A 136 7.63 -0.10 -31.44
N THR A 137 8.28 -1.22 -31.73
CA THR A 137 8.11 -1.89 -33.02
C THR A 137 6.78 -2.67 -33.06
N PRO A 138 6.22 -2.96 -34.26
CA PRO A 138 4.99 -3.76 -34.35
C PRO A 138 5.09 -5.13 -33.69
N GLU A 139 6.25 -5.79 -33.78
CA GLU A 139 6.52 -7.10 -33.16
C GLU A 139 6.57 -6.98 -31.63
N GLU A 140 7.17 -5.92 -31.12
CA GLU A 140 7.20 -5.63 -29.69
C GLU A 140 5.81 -5.31 -29.15
N GLU A 141 5.03 -4.52 -29.89
CA GLU A 141 3.65 -4.18 -29.56
C GLU A 141 2.79 -5.44 -29.44
N GLU A 142 2.94 -6.41 -30.36
CA GLU A 142 2.21 -7.69 -30.31
C GLU A 142 2.61 -8.50 -29.07
N SER A 143 3.92 -8.56 -28.77
CA SER A 143 4.45 -9.22 -27.57
C SER A 143 3.94 -8.58 -26.28
N LEU A 144 3.87 -7.24 -26.22
CA LEU A 144 3.33 -6.51 -25.09
C LEU A 144 1.83 -6.79 -24.89
N LYS A 145 1.04 -6.78 -25.97
CA LYS A 145 -0.38 -7.13 -25.91
C LYS A 145 -0.62 -8.53 -25.38
N ALA A 146 0.16 -9.50 -25.88
CA ALA A 146 0.07 -10.87 -25.39
C ALA A 146 0.40 -10.99 -23.90
N LEU A 147 1.46 -10.32 -23.45
CA LEU A 147 1.85 -10.29 -22.04
C LEU A 147 0.80 -9.60 -21.17
N GLU A 148 0.30 -8.44 -21.58
CA GLU A 148 -0.77 -7.75 -20.87
C GLU A 148 -2.05 -8.58 -20.78
N ALA A 149 -2.45 -9.24 -21.86
CA ALA A 149 -3.60 -10.13 -21.87
C ALA A 149 -3.44 -11.27 -20.85
N ALA A 150 -2.26 -11.90 -20.82
CA ALA A 150 -1.96 -12.93 -19.82
C ALA A 150 -1.99 -12.37 -18.39
N LEU A 151 -1.41 -11.19 -18.13
CA LEU A 151 -1.41 -10.57 -16.80
C LEU A 151 -2.82 -10.16 -16.36
N ARG A 152 -3.68 -9.73 -17.27
CA ARG A 152 -5.08 -9.39 -16.98
C ARG A 152 -5.88 -10.59 -16.49
N THR A 153 -5.55 -11.82 -16.92
CA THR A 153 -6.17 -13.02 -16.36
C THR A 153 -5.74 -13.34 -14.93
N LEU A 154 -4.63 -12.74 -14.49
CA LEU A 154 -4.07 -12.90 -13.14
C LEU A 154 -4.37 -11.69 -12.23
N THR A 155 -5.24 -10.80 -12.67
CA THR A 155 -5.68 -9.63 -11.90
C THR A 155 -7.19 -9.45 -12.03
N SER A 156 -7.77 -8.67 -11.11
CA SER A 156 -9.18 -8.25 -11.17
C SER A 156 -9.33 -6.77 -10.83
N GLU A 157 -10.35 -6.15 -11.39
CA GLU A 157 -10.73 -4.79 -11.06
C GLU A 157 -11.70 -4.79 -9.88
N VAL A 158 -11.28 -4.17 -8.77
CA VAL A 158 -12.05 -4.12 -7.53
C VAL A 158 -12.53 -2.70 -7.28
N THR A 159 -13.83 -2.51 -7.30
CA THR A 159 -14.47 -1.26 -6.88
C THR A 159 -14.64 -1.30 -5.37
N LEU A 160 -14.02 -0.34 -4.68
CA LEU A 160 -14.11 -0.23 -3.23
C LEU A 160 -15.11 0.86 -2.85
N VAL A 161 -16.20 0.46 -2.21
CA VAL A 161 -17.22 1.36 -1.67
C VAL A 161 -17.04 1.44 -0.16
N VAL A 162 -16.59 2.58 0.34
CA VAL A 162 -16.36 2.81 1.76
C VAL A 162 -17.47 3.70 2.30
N SER A 163 -18.07 3.34 3.45
CA SER A 163 -19.18 4.07 4.05
C SER A 163 -18.84 5.48 4.51
N GLU A 164 -17.57 5.73 4.82
CA GLU A 164 -17.09 6.97 5.40
C GLU A 164 -16.08 7.66 4.49
N ALA A 165 -16.31 8.94 4.20
CA ALA A 165 -15.31 9.76 3.51
C ALA A 165 -14.03 9.91 4.37
N ASP A 166 -12.92 10.28 3.75
CA ASP A 166 -11.62 10.48 4.39
C ASP A 166 -11.07 9.25 5.14
N ALA A 167 -11.64 8.07 4.94
CA ALA A 167 -11.08 6.82 5.44
C ALA A 167 -9.86 6.41 4.62
N ARG A 168 -8.75 6.10 5.28
CA ARG A 168 -7.54 5.59 4.64
C ARG A 168 -7.73 4.14 4.26
N VAL A 169 -7.41 3.79 3.02
CA VAL A 169 -7.53 2.43 2.51
C VAL A 169 -6.16 1.90 2.11
N SER A 170 -5.84 0.69 2.53
CA SER A 170 -4.63 -0.04 2.16
C SER A 170 -4.95 -1.47 1.75
N VAL A 171 -4.13 -2.02 0.85
CA VAL A 171 -4.20 -3.41 0.40
C VAL A 171 -2.85 -4.07 0.69
N ASP A 172 -2.86 -5.18 1.40
CA ASP A 172 -1.67 -5.91 1.85
C ASP A 172 -0.63 -5.01 2.55
N GLY A 173 -1.11 -3.96 3.25
CA GLY A 173 -0.30 -2.96 3.94
C GLY A 173 0.16 -1.79 3.07
N GLU A 174 -0.06 -1.82 1.75
CA GLU A 174 0.24 -0.69 0.88
C GLU A 174 -0.92 0.30 0.81
N PRO A 175 -0.69 1.60 1.03
CA PRO A 175 -1.72 2.61 0.92
C PRO A 175 -2.14 2.79 -0.54
N ILE A 176 -3.43 2.68 -0.82
CA ILE A 176 -4.00 2.89 -2.16
C ILE A 176 -4.72 4.23 -2.28
N GLY A 177 -5.05 4.87 -1.17
CA GLY A 177 -5.68 6.20 -1.16
C GLY A 177 -6.61 6.43 0.02
N THR A 178 -7.40 7.48 -0.13
CA THR A 178 -8.40 7.92 0.84
C THR A 178 -9.78 7.85 0.19
N ALA A 179 -10.78 7.39 0.92
CA ALA A 179 -12.15 7.30 0.42
C ALA A 179 -12.75 8.71 0.13
N PRO A 180 -13.55 8.85 -0.92
CA PRO A 180 -13.98 7.83 -1.86
C PRO A 180 -12.90 7.46 -2.88
N ILE A 181 -12.72 6.16 -3.15
CA ILE A 181 -11.80 5.67 -4.18
C ILE A 181 -12.48 5.81 -5.54
N ALA A 182 -12.05 6.81 -6.32
CA ALA A 182 -12.75 7.21 -7.54
C ALA A 182 -12.66 6.20 -8.69
N LYS A 183 -11.61 5.38 -8.73
CA LYS A 183 -11.37 4.40 -9.81
C LYS A 183 -11.28 3.01 -9.23
N PRO A 184 -11.72 1.97 -9.97
CA PRO A 184 -11.44 0.59 -9.58
C PRO A 184 -9.95 0.37 -9.37
N VAL A 185 -9.62 -0.38 -8.32
CA VAL A 185 -8.25 -0.77 -7.96
C VAL A 185 -7.97 -2.13 -8.57
N ARG A 186 -6.90 -2.25 -9.35
CA ARG A 186 -6.46 -3.54 -9.87
C ARG A 186 -5.74 -4.31 -8.78
N MET A 187 -6.22 -5.50 -8.47
CA MET A 187 -5.66 -6.39 -7.46
C MET A 187 -5.23 -7.70 -8.10
N ASP A 188 -4.14 -8.26 -7.60
CA ASP A 188 -3.65 -9.57 -8.03
C ASP A 188 -4.53 -10.69 -7.49
N VAL A 189 -4.59 -11.83 -8.19
CA VAL A 189 -5.29 -13.04 -7.74
C VAL A 189 -4.77 -13.55 -6.40
N GLY A 190 -5.62 -14.28 -5.69
CA GLY A 190 -5.32 -14.87 -4.39
C GLY A 190 -5.93 -14.09 -3.22
N GLU A 191 -5.56 -14.49 -2.01
CA GLU A 191 -6.06 -13.83 -0.80
C GLU A 191 -5.44 -12.44 -0.66
N ARG A 192 -6.30 -11.42 -0.52
CA ARG A 192 -5.90 -10.02 -0.29
C ARG A 192 -6.48 -9.52 1.01
N LYS A 193 -5.68 -8.76 1.74
CA LYS A 193 -6.08 -8.09 2.97
C LYS A 193 -6.32 -6.62 2.69
N ILE A 194 -7.57 -6.18 2.73
CA ILE A 194 -7.94 -4.79 2.61
C ILE A 194 -8.15 -4.23 4.02
N THR A 195 -7.44 -3.15 4.36
CA THR A 195 -7.57 -2.47 5.64
C THR A 195 -8.13 -1.07 5.42
N VAL A 196 -9.16 -0.72 6.17
CA VAL A 196 -9.80 0.59 6.11
C VAL A 196 -9.78 1.21 7.50
N GLU A 197 -9.18 2.40 7.60
CA GLU A 197 -8.97 3.09 8.87
C GLU A 197 -9.49 4.52 8.80
N LYS A 198 -10.19 4.93 9.85
CA LYS A 198 -10.60 6.32 10.06
C LYS A 198 -10.60 6.65 11.53
N GLN A 199 -10.17 7.86 11.87
CA GLN A 199 -10.19 8.32 13.27
C GLN A 199 -11.61 8.33 13.82
N GLY A 200 -11.81 7.73 15.00
CA GLY A 200 -13.14 7.59 15.63
C GLY A 200 -13.96 6.39 15.14
N TYR A 201 -13.38 5.53 14.34
CA TYR A 201 -13.97 4.28 13.87
C TYR A 201 -13.05 3.10 14.19
N LYS A 202 -13.64 1.93 14.37
CA LYS A 202 -12.87 0.68 14.49
C LYS A 202 -12.18 0.38 13.17
N PRO A 203 -10.88 0.01 13.16
CA PRO A 203 -10.23 -0.46 11.96
C PRO A 203 -10.99 -1.67 11.39
N LEU A 204 -11.25 -1.65 10.09
CA LEU A 204 -11.90 -2.75 9.39
C LEU A 204 -10.88 -3.50 8.54
N GLU A 205 -10.74 -4.79 8.76
CA GLU A 205 -9.94 -5.69 7.93
C GLU A 205 -10.86 -6.63 7.17
N ILE A 206 -10.71 -6.66 5.84
CA ILE A 206 -11.44 -7.56 4.95
C ILE A 206 -10.41 -8.47 4.28
N LYS A 207 -10.51 -9.76 4.53
CA LYS A 207 -9.76 -10.78 3.78
C LYS A 207 -10.65 -11.31 2.67
N LYS A 208 -10.20 -11.21 1.44
CA LYS A 208 -10.96 -11.63 0.27
C LYS A 208 -10.07 -12.35 -0.73
N THR A 209 -10.50 -13.51 -1.17
CA THR A 209 -9.89 -14.17 -2.31
C THR A 209 -10.36 -13.48 -3.58
N ILE A 210 -9.42 -13.07 -4.39
CA ILE A 210 -9.64 -12.41 -5.69
C ILE A 210 -9.43 -13.45 -6.78
N ASP A 211 -10.45 -13.67 -7.60
CA ASP A 211 -10.38 -14.52 -8.78
C ASP A 211 -9.95 -13.67 -9.99
N GLY A 212 -9.17 -14.25 -10.90
CA GLY A 212 -8.62 -13.51 -12.03
C GLY A 212 -9.63 -13.20 -13.13
N GLY A 213 -9.42 -12.13 -13.86
CA GLY A 213 -10.19 -11.73 -15.04
C GLY A 213 -11.63 -11.29 -14.75
N THR A 214 -11.96 -10.98 -13.48
CA THR A 214 -13.31 -10.58 -13.06
C THR A 214 -13.35 -9.14 -12.59
N SER A 215 -14.56 -8.59 -12.41
CA SER A 215 -14.80 -7.33 -11.71
C SER A 215 -15.56 -7.62 -10.42
N LEU A 216 -15.12 -7.02 -9.31
CA LEU A 216 -15.69 -7.22 -7.99
C LEU A 216 -16.00 -5.89 -7.31
N THR A 217 -17.14 -5.80 -6.65
CA THR A 217 -17.44 -4.66 -5.76
C THR A 217 -17.34 -5.12 -4.31
N LEU A 218 -16.50 -4.44 -3.52
CA LEU A 218 -16.35 -4.65 -2.09
C LEU A 218 -16.90 -3.45 -1.34
N VAL A 219 -17.79 -3.72 -0.39
CA VAL A 219 -18.38 -2.70 0.48
C VAL A 219 -17.71 -2.77 1.83
N ALA A 220 -17.03 -1.70 2.23
CA ALA A 220 -16.40 -1.53 3.53
C ALA A 220 -17.25 -0.61 4.39
N LYS A 221 -18.00 -1.20 5.33
CA LYS A 221 -18.82 -0.46 6.28
C LYS A 221 -18.07 -0.30 7.60
N LEU A 222 -17.62 0.91 7.91
CA LEU A 222 -16.94 1.23 9.15
C LEU A 222 -17.94 1.35 10.31
N GLU A 223 -17.57 0.81 11.47
CA GLU A 223 -18.29 0.97 12.71
C GLU A 223 -17.64 2.04 13.57
N ARG A 224 -18.43 2.95 14.15
CA ARG A 224 -17.90 3.93 15.09
C ARG A 224 -17.30 3.23 16.31
N ASP A 225 -16.14 3.71 16.72
CA ASP A 225 -15.52 3.25 17.97
C ASP A 225 -16.08 4.06 19.14
N TRP A 226 -17.21 3.61 19.66
CA TRP A 226 -17.88 4.25 20.77
C TRP A 226 -17.07 4.22 22.07
N ARG A 227 -16.02 3.39 22.13
CA ARG A 227 -15.08 3.38 23.27
C ARG A 227 -14.08 4.53 23.23
N ARG A 228 -14.28 5.52 22.37
CA ARG A 228 -13.50 6.75 22.26
C ARG A 228 -14.41 7.94 22.43
N GLY A 229 -14.04 8.83 23.33
CA GLY A 229 -14.63 10.14 23.41
C GLY A 229 -13.72 11.19 22.77
N ARG A 230 -14.25 12.36 22.54
CA ARG A 230 -13.53 13.51 22.03
C ARG A 230 -13.20 14.45 23.19
N ILE A 231 -11.94 14.82 23.32
CA ILE A 231 -11.50 15.84 24.27
C ILE A 231 -11.10 17.12 23.53
N VAL A 232 -11.56 18.25 24.03
CA VAL A 232 -11.18 19.59 23.54
C VAL A 232 -10.63 20.34 24.72
N ILE A 233 -9.34 20.64 24.69
CA ILE A 233 -8.66 21.44 25.73
C ILE A 233 -8.39 22.81 25.14
N GLU A 234 -8.86 23.84 25.82
CA GLU A 234 -8.65 25.24 25.46
C GLU A 234 -7.81 25.91 26.54
N ALA A 235 -6.59 26.32 26.19
CA ALA A 235 -5.62 26.96 27.09
C ALA A 235 -5.06 28.23 26.44
N GLY A 236 -4.22 28.95 27.14
CA GLY A 236 -3.55 30.15 26.60
C GLY A 236 -2.67 29.80 25.37
N PRO A 237 -2.45 30.74 24.43
CA PRO A 237 -1.79 30.43 23.14
C PRO A 237 -0.38 29.83 23.24
N LYS A 238 0.29 30.04 24.37
CA LYS A 238 1.65 29.54 24.64
C LYS A 238 1.69 28.41 25.66
N ASP A 239 0.54 27.98 26.16
CA ASP A 239 0.45 26.94 27.18
C ASP A 239 0.67 25.57 26.57
N LEU A 240 1.60 24.80 27.12
CA LEU A 240 1.91 23.44 26.67
C LEU A 240 0.89 22.46 27.25
N ILE A 241 0.22 21.73 26.37
CA ILE A 241 -0.79 20.75 26.73
C ILE A 241 -0.17 19.35 26.63
N ALA A 242 -0.32 18.56 27.69
CA ALA A 242 0.02 17.14 27.71
C ALA A 242 -1.17 16.30 28.23
N ILE A 243 -1.41 15.15 27.64
CA ILE A 243 -2.41 14.18 28.05
C ILE A 243 -1.72 12.85 28.31
N ASP A 244 -1.93 12.24 29.46
CA ASP A 244 -1.31 10.98 29.89
C ASP A 244 0.23 11.00 29.75
N GLY A 245 0.84 12.13 30.04
CA GLY A 245 2.29 12.36 29.93
C GLY A 245 2.81 12.65 28.53
N LYS A 246 1.97 12.54 27.49
CA LYS A 246 2.34 12.82 26.11
C LYS A 246 2.02 14.26 25.74
N VAL A 247 3.01 14.99 25.20
CA VAL A 247 2.82 16.36 24.71
C VAL A 247 1.95 16.33 23.45
N MET A 248 0.87 17.11 23.44
CA MET A 248 -0.10 17.19 22.36
C MET A 248 0.03 18.48 21.53
N GLY A 249 0.59 19.56 22.10
CA GLY A 249 0.77 20.83 21.42
C GLY A 249 0.63 22.04 22.33
N LEU A 250 0.44 23.22 21.73
CA LEU A 250 0.29 24.50 22.43
C LEU A 250 -1.11 25.07 22.22
N GLY A 251 -1.62 25.76 23.21
CA GLY A 251 -2.82 26.58 23.16
C GLY A 251 -4.12 25.81 23.10
N ARG A 252 -4.38 25.08 22.02
CA ARG A 252 -5.61 24.30 21.86
C ARG A 252 -5.27 22.89 21.36
N TYR A 253 -5.91 21.91 21.96
CA TYR A 253 -5.88 20.52 21.49
C TYR A 253 -7.30 20.01 21.30
N GLU A 254 -7.51 19.29 20.19
CA GLU A 254 -8.77 18.63 19.90
C GLU A 254 -8.47 17.24 19.28
N GLY A 255 -8.94 16.18 19.93
CA GLY A 255 -8.66 14.83 19.48
C GLY A 255 -9.53 13.78 20.16
N TYR A 256 -9.41 12.54 19.70
CA TYR A 256 -10.07 11.41 20.32
C TYR A 256 -9.13 10.74 21.32
N VAL A 257 -9.69 10.42 22.48
CA VAL A 257 -9.04 9.66 23.57
C VAL A 257 -9.89 8.43 23.89
N GLN A 258 -9.30 7.44 24.53
CA GLN A 258 -10.07 6.29 25.00
C GLN A 258 -11.08 6.75 26.06
N THR A 259 -12.13 5.97 26.28
CA THR A 259 -13.07 6.20 27.37
C THR A 259 -12.38 5.91 28.70
N GLY A 260 -12.56 6.79 29.66
CA GLY A 260 -11.96 6.65 30.99
C GLY A 260 -11.35 7.94 31.50
N GLY A 261 -10.55 7.83 32.54
CA GLY A 261 -9.81 8.94 33.13
C GLY A 261 -8.53 9.25 32.37
N HIS A 262 -8.31 10.51 32.07
CA HIS A 262 -7.10 11.01 31.41
C HIS A 262 -6.45 12.09 32.24
N SER A 263 -5.16 11.96 32.51
CA SER A 263 -4.37 13.01 33.19
C SER A 263 -4.07 14.14 32.22
N VAL A 264 -4.74 15.28 32.42
CA VAL A 264 -4.49 16.50 31.62
C VAL A 264 -3.56 17.39 32.38
N ARG A 265 -2.41 17.74 31.79
CA ARG A 265 -1.44 18.69 32.34
C ARG A 265 -1.26 19.85 31.37
N VAL A 266 -1.38 21.07 31.91
CA VAL A 266 -1.12 22.29 31.15
C VAL A 266 -0.09 23.12 31.91
N SER A 267 0.92 23.61 31.21
CA SER A 267 2.05 24.36 31.81
C SER A 267 2.54 25.46 30.90
N ALA A 268 2.93 26.58 31.50
CA ALA A 268 3.60 27.68 30.81
C ALA A 268 4.68 28.30 31.72
N PRO A 269 5.71 28.95 31.16
CA PRO A 269 6.74 29.60 31.95
C PRO A 269 6.15 30.67 32.88
N GLY A 270 6.51 30.62 34.15
CA GLY A 270 6.03 31.60 35.17
C GLY A 270 4.59 31.40 35.64
N MET A 271 3.94 30.36 35.22
CA MET A 271 2.56 29.99 35.61
C MET A 271 2.54 28.74 36.48
N ALA A 272 1.53 28.66 37.36
CA ALA A 272 1.26 27.45 38.12
C ALA A 272 0.78 26.34 37.19
N VAL A 273 1.36 25.15 37.33
CA VAL A 273 0.98 23.99 36.49
C VAL A 273 -0.43 23.54 36.84
N TYR A 274 -1.30 23.43 35.85
CA TYR A 274 -2.56 22.76 35.98
C TYR A 274 -2.36 21.27 35.74
N GLN A 275 -2.83 20.43 36.65
CA GLN A 275 -2.88 18.99 36.45
C GLN A 275 -4.15 18.44 37.10
N ASN A 276 -4.98 17.78 36.29
CA ASN A 276 -6.22 17.18 36.78
C ASN A 276 -6.58 15.96 35.93
N GLU A 277 -7.37 15.07 36.51
CA GLU A 277 -7.94 13.94 35.80
C GLU A 277 -9.27 14.35 35.15
N VAL A 278 -9.42 14.10 33.87
CA VAL A 278 -10.62 14.37 33.07
C VAL A 278 -11.20 13.06 32.61
N VAL A 279 -12.40 12.74 33.04
CA VAL A 279 -13.14 11.55 32.60
C VAL A 279 -13.86 11.87 31.31
N VAL A 280 -13.62 11.03 30.28
CA VAL A 280 -14.27 11.11 28.97
C VAL A 280 -15.12 9.86 28.77
N GLN A 281 -16.43 10.06 28.46
CA GLN A 281 -17.38 8.97 28.23
C GLN A 281 -17.43 8.57 26.76
N ASP A 282 -18.02 7.41 26.47
CA ASP A 282 -18.21 6.89 25.12
C ASP A 282 -18.99 7.88 24.24
N GLY A 283 -18.39 8.28 23.11
CA GLY A 283 -19.01 9.20 22.16
C GLY A 283 -19.16 10.64 22.65
N GLU A 284 -18.77 10.94 23.90
CA GLU A 284 -18.85 12.29 24.47
C GLU A 284 -17.82 13.22 23.87
N THR A 285 -18.17 14.50 23.71
CA THR A 285 -17.21 15.57 23.48
C THR A 285 -17.00 16.35 24.77
N ARG A 286 -15.91 16.10 25.46
CA ARG A 286 -15.53 16.76 26.70
C ARG A 286 -14.71 18.01 26.42
N ARG A 287 -15.25 19.18 26.74
CA ARG A 287 -14.54 20.47 26.65
C ARG A 287 -13.98 20.85 28.02
N VAL A 288 -12.70 21.21 28.02
CA VAL A 288 -11.93 21.57 29.23
C VAL A 288 -11.27 22.91 29.01
N PRO A 289 -11.92 24.03 29.35
CA PRO A 289 -11.27 25.33 29.36
C PRO A 289 -10.33 25.43 30.55
N ILE A 290 -9.10 25.84 30.32
CA ILE A 290 -8.04 25.94 31.34
C ILE A 290 -7.41 27.34 31.28
N THR A 291 -7.41 28.02 32.41
CA THR A 291 -6.69 29.27 32.58
C THR A 291 -5.62 29.08 33.66
N LEU A 292 -4.36 29.28 33.32
CA LEU A 292 -3.26 29.17 34.26
C LEU A 292 -3.17 30.43 35.12
N ASN A 293 -2.90 30.23 36.40
CA ASN A 293 -2.61 31.35 37.32
C ASN A 293 -1.11 31.63 37.39
N PRO A 294 -0.68 32.89 37.48
CA PRO A 294 0.72 33.19 37.69
C PRO A 294 1.22 32.61 39.02
N LEU A 295 2.46 32.15 39.04
CA LEU A 295 3.11 31.74 40.27
C LEU A 295 3.15 32.96 41.20
N PRO A 296 2.86 32.81 42.50
CA PRO A 296 3.00 33.89 43.44
C PRO A 296 4.44 34.41 43.44
N ALA A 297 4.60 35.71 43.28
CA ALA A 297 5.92 36.30 43.36
C ALA A 297 6.57 35.90 44.71
N PRO A 298 7.87 35.57 44.74
CA PRO A 298 8.55 35.27 45.98
C PRO A 298 8.34 36.44 46.90
N SER A 299 7.67 36.21 48.03
CA SER A 299 7.48 37.26 49.02
C SER A 299 8.84 37.77 49.50
N ASP A 300 9.02 39.07 49.53
CA ASP A 300 10.28 39.78 49.91
C ASP A 300 10.77 39.45 51.33
N THR A 301 10.02 38.66 52.11
CA THR A 301 10.42 38.13 53.42
C THR A 301 11.62 37.21 53.39
N SER A 302 12.04 36.73 52.22
CA SER A 302 13.24 35.89 52.07
C SER A 302 14.56 36.67 52.25
N LYS A 303 14.55 38.00 52.18
CA LYS A 303 15.81 38.80 52.34
C LYS A 303 16.41 38.67 53.73
N TRP A 304 15.61 38.35 54.74
CA TRP A 304 16.09 38.15 56.11
C TRP A 304 16.64 36.75 56.40
N LEU A 305 16.30 35.75 55.57
CA LEU A 305 16.83 34.38 55.71
C LEU A 305 18.25 34.22 55.12
N TRP A 306 18.70 35.16 54.25
CA TRP A 306 20.04 35.11 53.67
C TRP A 306 21.13 35.67 54.60
N ILE A 307 20.78 36.44 55.65
CA ILE A 307 21.74 37.02 56.61
C ILE A 307 22.04 36.03 57.78
N GLY A 308 21.13 35.06 58.03
CA GLY A 308 21.28 34.09 59.14
C GLY A 308 21.55 32.66 58.73
N GLY A 309 21.33 32.29 57.45
CA GLY A 309 21.32 30.92 57.00
C GLY A 309 22.38 30.48 55.98
N GLY A 310 23.35 31.39 55.70
CA GLY A 310 24.35 31.16 54.64
C GLY A 310 25.37 30.05 54.88
N VAL A 311 25.30 29.33 56.00
CA VAL A 311 26.28 28.27 56.32
C VAL A 311 25.71 26.87 56.28
N LEU A 312 24.37 26.67 56.22
CA LEU A 312 23.78 25.32 56.27
C LEU A 312 23.28 24.76 54.93
N LEU A 313 23.19 25.54 53.84
CA LEU A 313 22.72 25.06 52.54
C LEU A 313 23.84 24.57 51.60
N ALA A 314 25.09 24.87 51.88
CA ALA A 314 26.21 24.32 51.10
C ALA A 314 26.48 22.84 51.38
N ALA A 315 26.06 22.30 52.53
CA ALA A 315 26.24 20.89 52.86
C ALA A 315 25.10 19.98 52.33
N GLY A 316 23.89 20.53 52.14
CA GLY A 316 22.72 19.73 51.66
C GLY A 316 22.73 19.49 50.14
N ALA A 317 23.26 20.42 49.37
CA ALA A 317 23.29 20.30 47.90
C ALA A 317 24.35 19.30 47.42
N ALA A 318 25.41 19.07 48.16
CA ALA A 318 26.45 18.11 47.84
C ALA A 318 25.99 16.65 48.11
N ILE A 319 25.08 16.42 49.09
CA ILE A 319 24.62 15.09 49.43
C ILE A 319 23.38 14.72 48.60
N GLY A 320 22.46 15.64 48.30
CA GLY A 320 21.27 15.44 47.48
C GLY A 320 21.61 15.19 46.00
N GLY A 321 22.62 15.90 45.44
CA GLY A 321 23.05 15.72 44.07
C GLY A 321 23.72 14.37 43.80
N ALA A 322 24.43 13.82 44.78
CA ALA A 322 25.11 12.51 44.65
C ALA A 322 24.15 11.31 44.69
N VAL A 323 22.96 11.48 45.27
CA VAL A 323 21.94 10.43 45.35
C VAL A 323 21.01 10.41 44.13
N LEU A 324 20.74 11.59 43.52
CA LEU A 324 19.84 11.73 42.38
C LEU A 324 20.49 11.47 41.01
N PHE A 325 21.82 11.50 40.92
CA PHE A 325 22.60 11.29 39.69
C PHE A 325 23.56 10.10 39.80
N ARG A 326 23.19 9.03 40.51
CA ARG A 326 23.92 7.78 40.36
C ARG A 326 23.57 7.22 38.99
N PRO A 327 24.53 7.12 38.04
CA PRO A 327 24.29 6.33 36.82
C PRO A 327 24.02 4.91 37.28
N THR A 328 22.88 4.39 36.91
CA THR A 328 22.56 2.95 37.04
C THR A 328 23.52 2.25 36.09
N GLU A 329 24.58 1.65 36.58
CA GLU A 329 25.40 0.73 35.79
C GLU A 329 24.51 -0.43 35.40
N VAL A 330 24.16 -0.48 34.12
CA VAL A 330 23.55 -1.66 33.52
C VAL A 330 24.63 -2.74 33.52
N PRO A 331 24.46 -3.84 34.20
CA PRO A 331 25.46 -4.95 34.15
C PRO A 331 25.63 -5.38 32.70
N PRO A 332 26.85 -5.64 32.23
CA PRO A 332 27.11 -6.14 30.91
C PRO A 332 26.30 -7.40 30.69
N ILE A 333 25.54 -7.47 29.59
CA ILE A 333 24.88 -8.68 29.16
C ILE A 333 25.99 -9.62 28.73
N ASP A 334 26.28 -10.64 29.57
CA ASP A 334 27.16 -11.73 29.19
C ASP A 334 26.52 -12.46 28.00
N GLY A 335 27.02 -12.14 26.82
CA GLY A 335 26.68 -12.82 25.58
C GLY A 335 27.26 -14.23 25.54
N THR A 336 26.77 -15.10 26.40
CA THR A 336 27.05 -16.54 26.28
C THR A 336 26.18 -17.09 25.16
N ILE A 337 26.72 -17.10 23.94
CA ILE A 337 26.20 -17.91 22.84
C ILE A 337 26.37 -19.35 23.31
N GLY A 338 25.25 -20.01 23.66
CA GLY A 338 25.22 -21.39 24.03
C GLY A 338 25.81 -22.26 22.92
N THR A 339 27.00 -22.79 23.14
CA THR A 339 27.56 -23.86 22.31
C THR A 339 26.69 -25.09 22.47
N VAL A 340 25.95 -25.44 21.41
CA VAL A 340 25.25 -26.72 21.31
C VAL A 340 26.30 -27.80 21.13
N PRO A 341 26.45 -28.79 22.06
CA PRO A 341 27.37 -29.90 21.85
C PRO A 341 26.80 -30.79 20.73
N LEU A 342 27.53 -30.91 19.63
CA LEU A 342 27.28 -31.92 18.61
C LEU A 342 27.70 -33.29 19.15
N SER A 343 26.74 -34.07 19.59
CA SER A 343 26.94 -35.48 19.95
C SER A 343 26.95 -36.32 18.68
N PHE A 344 28.14 -36.75 18.26
CA PHE A 344 28.31 -37.80 17.25
C PHE A 344 28.12 -39.17 17.93
N GLY A 345 26.92 -39.72 17.80
CA GLY A 345 26.63 -41.09 18.16
C GLY A 345 27.26 -42.05 17.14
N GLY A 346 28.44 -42.59 17.47
CA GLY A 346 29.00 -43.74 16.77
C GLY A 346 28.23 -45.01 17.14
N ARG A 347 27.64 -45.68 16.15
CA ARG A 347 27.20 -47.07 16.28
C ARG A 347 28.31 -47.99 15.80
N ARG A 348 28.68 -48.91 16.71
CA ARG A 348 29.30 -50.18 16.35
C ARG A 348 28.23 -51.15 15.87
#